data_6d94c2f6f942d40b5216cb76d30ffa06
#
_entry.id   6d94c2f6f942d40b5216cb76d30ffa06
#
_cell.length_a   1.000
_cell.length_b   1.000
_cell.length_c   1.000
_cell.angle_alpha   90.00
_cell.angle_beta   90.00
_cell.angle_gamma   90.00
#
_symmetry.space_group_name_H-M   'P 1'
#
loop_
_entity.id
_entity.type
_entity.pdbx_description
1 polymer ?
#
loop_
_entity_poly.entity_id
_entity_poly.type
_entity_poly.pdbx_seq_one_letter_code
_entity_poly.pdbx_strand_id
1 'polypeptide(L)'
;MDVAKHIDHTFLKPAGEKDAVRKLCREAKMADFASVCVNPCEVALAAKLLKGSSVKVCTVIGFPLGANTTEVKLFEALEAMRAGAIELDFVVNQRLLKYEPKACEKELCVLAKVCHEAQKDAVLKLILECCNLTKAEIVRGCRLAKKAGFDFVKTSTGFAAGGATVEDVKRLRKAVGPEMGVKAAGGVRDRETALKMIAAGATRIGASAGLELL
;
A
#
# COMPACT_ATOMS: atom_id res chain seq x y z
N MET A 1 -8.42 17.34 -12.50
CA MET A 1 -7.91 16.61 -11.30
C MET A 1 -6.48 16.21 -11.62
N ASP A 2 -5.54 16.53 -10.76
CA ASP A 2 -4.14 16.12 -10.91
C ASP A 2 -3.98 14.66 -10.47
N VAL A 3 -3.92 13.73 -11.44
CA VAL A 3 -3.79 12.30 -11.19
C VAL A 3 -2.43 11.95 -10.59
N ALA A 4 -1.38 12.73 -10.89
CA ALA A 4 -0.02 12.48 -10.42
C ALA A 4 0.06 12.34 -8.90
N LYS A 5 -0.63 13.21 -8.16
CA LYS A 5 -0.66 13.19 -6.69
C LYS A 5 -1.40 12.00 -6.08
N HIS A 6 -2.07 11.20 -6.90
CA HIS A 6 -2.69 9.94 -6.48
C HIS A 6 -1.83 8.71 -6.78
N ILE A 7 -0.67 8.84 -7.43
CA ILE A 7 0.11 7.70 -7.90
C ILE A 7 1.21 7.31 -6.91
N ASP A 8 1.21 6.03 -6.50
CA ASP A 8 2.35 5.33 -5.96
C ASP A 8 3.03 4.57 -7.11
N HIS A 9 4.11 5.16 -7.66
CA HIS A 9 4.86 4.55 -8.75
C HIS A 9 5.63 3.34 -8.25
N THR A 10 5.31 2.15 -8.76
CA THR A 10 5.60 0.90 -8.08
C THR A 10 6.55 0.00 -8.87
N PHE A 11 7.61 -0.48 -8.21
CA PHE A 11 8.49 -1.52 -8.72
C PHE A 11 8.77 -2.57 -7.64
N LEU A 12 8.11 -3.75 -7.74
CA LEU A 12 8.20 -4.84 -6.76
C LEU A 12 8.65 -6.17 -7.39
N LYS A 13 9.12 -6.17 -8.65
CA LYS A 13 9.64 -7.38 -9.29
C LYS A 13 10.88 -7.88 -8.53
N PRO A 14 10.99 -9.19 -8.23
CA PRO A 14 12.12 -9.75 -7.48
C PRO A 14 13.44 -9.69 -8.26
N ALA A 15 13.36 -9.79 -9.59
CA ALA A 15 14.51 -9.68 -10.50
C ALA A 15 14.21 -8.56 -11.50
N GLY A 16 14.71 -7.39 -11.24
CA GLY A 16 14.59 -6.23 -12.11
C GLY A 16 15.92 -5.87 -12.76
N GLU A 17 15.87 -4.96 -13.73
CA GLU A 17 17.06 -4.36 -14.30
C GLU A 17 17.81 -3.56 -13.22
N LYS A 18 19.14 -3.56 -13.30
CA LYS A 18 20.03 -2.89 -12.34
C LYS A 18 19.64 -1.44 -12.01
N ASP A 19 19.12 -0.71 -12.99
CA ASP A 19 18.76 0.70 -12.86
C ASP A 19 17.25 0.95 -12.71
N ALA A 20 16.45 -0.10 -12.51
CA ALA A 20 14.99 0.02 -12.43
C ALA A 20 14.53 1.00 -11.34
N VAL A 21 15.10 0.92 -10.13
CA VAL A 21 14.76 1.84 -9.02
C VAL A 21 15.23 3.26 -9.31
N ARG A 22 16.39 3.44 -9.96
CA ARG A 22 16.88 4.77 -10.36
C ARG A 22 15.93 5.42 -11.39
N LYS A 23 15.49 4.64 -12.36
CA LYS A 23 14.51 5.08 -13.36
C LYS A 23 13.20 5.45 -12.69
N LEU A 24 12.67 4.58 -11.83
CA LEU A 24 11.44 4.79 -11.06
C LEU A 24 11.47 6.13 -10.28
N CYS A 25 12.54 6.36 -9.52
CA CYS A 25 12.68 7.59 -8.71
C CYS A 25 12.80 8.85 -9.60
N ARG A 26 13.49 8.76 -10.74
CA ARG A 26 13.58 9.89 -11.69
C ARG A 26 12.22 10.22 -12.29
N GLU A 27 11.48 9.22 -12.75
CA GLU A 27 10.14 9.39 -13.30
C GLU A 27 9.18 9.99 -12.24
N ALA A 28 9.22 9.47 -11.02
CA ALA A 28 8.38 9.96 -9.93
C ALA A 28 8.68 11.44 -9.57
N LYS A 29 9.95 11.85 -9.58
CA LYS A 29 10.34 13.26 -9.36
C LYS A 29 9.87 14.16 -10.50
N MET A 30 10.02 13.73 -11.74
CA MET A 30 9.63 14.52 -12.91
C MET A 30 8.11 14.73 -12.98
N ALA A 31 7.34 13.70 -12.64
CA ALA A 31 5.88 13.74 -12.67
C ALA A 31 5.26 14.19 -11.33
N ASP A 32 6.08 14.44 -10.30
CA ASP A 32 5.65 14.84 -8.96
C ASP A 32 4.60 13.88 -8.36
N PHE A 33 4.87 12.56 -8.46
CA PHE A 33 4.00 11.52 -7.91
C PHE A 33 3.91 11.58 -6.37
N ALA A 34 2.89 10.95 -5.80
CA ALA A 34 2.72 10.88 -4.35
C ALA A 34 3.87 10.12 -3.68
N SER A 35 4.21 8.94 -4.21
CA SER A 35 5.31 8.11 -3.71
C SER A 35 5.93 7.24 -4.79
N VAL A 36 7.10 6.66 -4.48
CA VAL A 36 7.56 5.41 -5.09
C VAL A 36 7.29 4.26 -4.12
N CYS A 37 6.95 3.07 -4.65
CA CYS A 37 6.77 1.87 -3.85
C CYS A 37 7.75 0.80 -4.33
N VAL A 38 8.68 0.39 -3.43
CA VAL A 38 9.79 -0.51 -3.73
C VAL A 38 9.87 -1.66 -2.73
N ASN A 39 10.62 -2.71 -3.06
CA ASN A 39 10.93 -3.77 -2.09
C ASN A 39 11.77 -3.22 -0.90
N PRO A 40 11.69 -3.82 0.29
CA PRO A 40 12.40 -3.33 1.48
C PRO A 40 13.91 -3.12 1.28
N CYS A 41 14.58 -4.01 0.55
CA CYS A 41 16.02 -3.90 0.25
C CYS A 41 16.40 -2.66 -0.60
N GLU A 42 15.44 -2.04 -1.28
CA GLU A 42 15.65 -0.87 -2.15
C GLU A 42 15.32 0.47 -1.48
N VAL A 43 14.80 0.44 -0.25
CA VAL A 43 14.33 1.65 0.45
C VAL A 43 15.45 2.67 0.64
N ALA A 44 16.62 2.24 1.11
CA ALA A 44 17.75 3.14 1.33
C ALA A 44 18.20 3.85 0.04
N LEU A 45 18.21 3.12 -1.09
CA LEU A 45 18.54 3.69 -2.39
C LEU A 45 17.47 4.70 -2.83
N ALA A 46 16.18 4.35 -2.72
CA ALA A 46 15.08 5.23 -3.07
C ALA A 46 15.09 6.51 -2.22
N ALA A 47 15.27 6.39 -0.90
CA ALA A 47 15.37 7.52 0.03
C ALA A 47 16.51 8.48 -0.34
N LYS A 48 17.70 7.93 -0.67
CA LYS A 48 18.83 8.72 -1.15
C LYS A 48 18.51 9.48 -2.44
N LEU A 49 17.88 8.81 -3.40
CA LEU A 49 17.55 9.38 -4.72
C LEU A 49 16.46 10.43 -4.66
N LEU A 50 15.52 10.30 -3.72
CA LEU A 50 14.38 11.20 -3.56
C LEU A 50 14.62 12.33 -2.56
N LYS A 51 15.81 12.40 -1.96
CA LYS A 51 16.18 13.47 -1.00
C LYS A 51 15.93 14.86 -1.62
N GLY A 52 15.21 15.71 -0.87
CA GLY A 52 14.87 17.05 -1.31
C GLY A 52 13.71 17.15 -2.30
N SER A 53 12.99 16.04 -2.57
CA SER A 53 11.74 16.05 -3.35
C SER A 53 10.51 15.88 -2.45
N SER A 54 9.33 16.17 -3.02
CA SER A 54 8.02 15.93 -2.37
C SER A 54 7.63 14.46 -2.34
N VAL A 55 8.23 13.64 -3.23
CA VAL A 55 7.88 12.22 -3.44
C VAL A 55 8.30 11.39 -2.24
N LYS A 56 7.35 10.64 -1.68
CA LYS A 56 7.57 9.79 -0.51
C LYS A 56 8.13 8.42 -0.89
N VAL A 57 8.84 7.79 0.05
CA VAL A 57 9.27 6.39 -0.10
C VAL A 57 8.27 5.49 0.61
N CYS A 58 7.62 4.63 -0.17
CA CYS A 58 6.73 3.57 0.29
C CYS A 58 7.44 2.22 0.13
N THR A 59 7.19 1.29 1.03
CA THR A 59 7.59 -0.11 0.88
C THR A 59 6.49 -1.05 1.35
N VAL A 60 6.74 -2.35 1.22
CA VAL A 60 5.78 -3.40 1.56
C VAL A 60 6.27 -4.21 2.76
N ILE A 61 5.34 -4.70 3.59
CA ILE A 61 5.63 -5.43 4.83
C ILE A 61 4.85 -6.75 4.86
N GLY A 62 5.54 -7.85 5.17
CA GLY A 62 4.96 -9.20 5.14
C GLY A 62 4.53 -9.65 3.73
N PHE A 63 5.14 -9.11 2.73
CA PHE A 63 4.70 -9.19 1.34
C PHE A 63 5.27 -10.40 0.59
N PRO A 64 4.51 -11.07 -0.32
CA PRO A 64 3.11 -10.71 -0.67
C PRO A 64 2.05 -11.50 0.12
N LEU A 65 2.41 -12.43 1.00
CA LEU A 65 1.50 -13.40 1.59
C LEU A 65 0.84 -12.97 2.90
N GLY A 66 1.44 -12.05 3.65
CA GLY A 66 0.95 -11.62 4.96
C GLY A 66 1.05 -12.69 6.06
N ALA A 67 1.69 -13.83 5.78
CA ALA A 67 1.73 -14.99 6.65
C ALA A 67 2.89 -15.03 7.66
N ASN A 68 3.66 -13.96 7.74
CA ASN A 68 4.71 -13.78 8.75
C ASN A 68 4.09 -13.55 10.14
N THR A 69 4.87 -13.83 11.20
CA THR A 69 4.46 -13.47 12.57
C THR A 69 4.43 -11.94 12.74
N THR A 70 3.72 -11.48 13.76
CA THR A 70 3.64 -10.04 14.09
C THR A 70 5.02 -9.44 14.33
N GLU A 71 5.89 -10.17 15.07
CA GLU A 71 7.25 -9.74 15.40
C GLU A 71 8.12 -9.56 14.16
N VAL A 72 8.00 -10.46 13.18
CA VAL A 72 8.74 -10.36 11.91
C VAL A 72 8.26 -9.16 11.11
N LYS A 73 6.94 -8.93 11.02
CA LYS A 73 6.39 -7.74 10.35
C LYS A 73 6.83 -6.44 11.03
N LEU A 74 6.88 -6.42 12.37
CA LEU A 74 7.39 -5.27 13.13
C LEU A 74 8.86 -5.00 12.84
N PHE A 75 9.69 -6.05 12.88
CA PHE A 75 11.10 -5.91 12.59
C PHE A 75 11.32 -5.35 11.17
N GLU A 76 10.64 -5.91 10.17
CA GLU A 76 10.70 -5.45 8.77
C GLU A 76 10.26 -3.98 8.63
N ALA A 77 9.16 -3.60 9.30
CA ALA A 77 8.66 -2.23 9.28
C ALA A 77 9.65 -1.23 9.89
N LEU A 78 10.19 -1.53 11.07
CA LEU A 78 11.13 -0.65 11.76
C LEU A 78 12.45 -0.50 11.00
N GLU A 79 12.95 -1.58 10.39
CA GLU A 79 14.12 -1.54 9.51
C GLU A 79 13.86 -0.67 8.27
N ALA A 80 12.68 -0.84 7.62
CA ALA A 80 12.31 -0.03 6.47
C ALA A 80 12.21 1.47 6.83
N MET A 81 11.64 1.79 7.99
CA MET A 81 11.57 3.18 8.49
C MET A 81 12.96 3.77 8.74
N ARG A 82 13.87 3.01 9.39
CA ARG A 82 15.27 3.44 9.58
C ARG A 82 15.98 3.67 8.25
N ALA A 83 15.66 2.88 7.23
CA ALA A 83 16.18 3.03 5.87
C ALA A 83 15.60 4.23 5.11
N GLY A 84 14.53 4.87 5.62
CA GLY A 84 13.93 6.09 5.08
C GLY A 84 12.55 5.92 4.45
N ALA A 85 11.86 4.80 4.67
CA ALA A 85 10.46 4.66 4.29
C ALA A 85 9.57 5.49 5.23
N ILE A 86 8.60 6.19 4.65
CA ILE A 86 7.58 6.96 5.37
C ILE A 86 6.20 6.31 5.20
N GLU A 87 6.00 5.56 4.12
CA GLU A 87 4.76 4.85 3.85
C GLU A 87 5.00 3.34 3.86
N LEU A 88 4.15 2.57 4.53
CA LEU A 88 4.28 1.13 4.71
C LEU A 88 2.98 0.43 4.32
N ASP A 89 3.05 -0.45 3.32
CA ASP A 89 1.92 -1.25 2.83
C ASP A 89 1.99 -2.67 3.45
N PHE A 90 1.30 -2.91 4.56
CA PHE A 90 1.26 -4.20 5.26
C PHE A 90 0.29 -5.17 4.59
N VAL A 91 0.69 -6.42 4.39
CA VAL A 91 -0.26 -7.46 3.96
C VAL A 91 -0.92 -8.07 5.20
N VAL A 92 -2.26 -8.07 5.21
CA VAL A 92 -3.04 -8.70 6.29
C VAL A 92 -2.78 -10.20 6.35
N ASN A 93 -2.73 -10.76 7.55
CA ASN A 93 -2.78 -12.21 7.68
C ASN A 93 -4.20 -12.70 7.38
N GLN A 94 -4.40 -13.19 6.13
CA GLN A 94 -5.73 -13.58 5.64
C GLN A 94 -6.32 -14.75 6.43
N ARG A 95 -5.49 -15.67 6.92
CA ARG A 95 -5.98 -16.76 7.78
C ARG A 95 -6.56 -16.22 9.09
N LEU A 96 -5.85 -15.30 9.74
CA LEU A 96 -6.37 -14.64 10.95
C LEU A 96 -7.63 -13.83 10.64
N LEU A 97 -7.64 -13.07 9.55
CA LEU A 97 -8.82 -12.28 9.14
C LEU A 97 -10.05 -13.16 8.94
N LYS A 98 -9.90 -14.34 8.33
CA LYS A 98 -11.00 -15.28 8.05
C LYS A 98 -11.49 -15.99 9.29
N TYR A 99 -10.59 -16.58 10.04
CA TYR A 99 -10.93 -17.59 11.05
C TYR A 99 -10.70 -17.13 12.49
N GLU A 100 -9.84 -16.13 12.71
CA GLU A 100 -9.45 -15.65 14.04
C GLU A 100 -9.46 -14.10 14.10
N PRO A 101 -10.61 -13.43 13.86
CA PRO A 101 -10.65 -11.98 13.70
C PRO A 101 -10.19 -11.19 14.93
N LYS A 102 -10.32 -11.74 16.14
CA LYS A 102 -9.78 -11.13 17.36
C LYS A 102 -8.24 -11.13 17.38
N ALA A 103 -7.62 -12.22 16.91
CA ALA A 103 -6.16 -12.30 16.78
C ALA A 103 -5.66 -11.36 15.67
N CYS A 104 -6.38 -11.29 14.54
CA CYS A 104 -6.10 -10.32 13.49
C CYS A 104 -6.16 -8.87 14.02
N GLU A 105 -7.19 -8.51 14.76
CA GLU A 105 -7.32 -7.19 15.39
C GLU A 105 -6.12 -6.88 16.27
N LYS A 106 -5.72 -7.83 17.15
CA LYS A 106 -4.56 -7.68 18.03
C LYS A 106 -3.27 -7.42 17.24
N GLU A 107 -3.02 -8.21 16.17
CA GLU A 107 -1.87 -8.00 15.28
C GLU A 107 -1.89 -6.58 14.71
N LEU A 108 -2.99 -6.16 14.10
CA LEU A 108 -3.10 -4.86 13.45
C LEU A 108 -2.92 -3.69 14.44
N CYS A 109 -3.50 -3.79 15.64
CA CYS A 109 -3.33 -2.77 16.68
C CYS A 109 -1.87 -2.63 17.12
N VAL A 110 -1.16 -3.75 17.28
CA VAL A 110 0.27 -3.74 17.66
C VAL A 110 1.11 -3.13 16.55
N LEU A 111 0.88 -3.53 15.27
CA LEU A 111 1.60 -2.99 14.13
C LEU A 111 1.41 -1.47 13.99
N ALA A 112 0.16 -0.99 14.03
CA ALA A 112 -0.12 0.43 13.88
C ALA A 112 0.46 1.26 15.04
N LYS A 113 0.23 0.83 16.27
CA LYS A 113 0.73 1.52 17.46
C LYS A 113 2.25 1.69 17.43
N VAL A 114 3.00 0.60 17.24
CA VAL A 114 4.47 0.63 17.28
C VAL A 114 5.04 1.48 16.14
N CYS A 115 4.47 1.37 14.93
CA CYS A 115 4.95 2.18 13.80
C CYS A 115 4.68 3.68 14.00
N HIS A 116 3.50 4.08 14.46
CA HIS A 116 3.20 5.49 14.72
C HIS A 116 3.96 6.05 15.93
N GLU A 117 4.26 5.23 16.94
CA GLU A 117 5.15 5.64 18.05
C GLU A 117 6.59 5.85 17.57
N ALA A 118 7.08 5.01 16.65
CA ALA A 118 8.42 5.14 16.06
C ALA A 118 8.53 6.35 15.12
N GLN A 119 7.46 6.64 14.36
CA GLN A 119 7.43 7.75 13.40
C GLN A 119 6.00 8.29 13.25
N LYS A 120 5.74 9.46 13.83
CA LYS A 120 4.38 10.04 13.90
C LYS A 120 3.73 10.37 12.55
N ASP A 121 4.54 10.69 11.54
CA ASP A 121 4.09 11.01 10.17
C ASP A 121 4.12 9.80 9.23
N ALA A 122 4.36 8.60 9.75
CA ALA A 122 4.26 7.37 8.97
C ALA A 122 2.83 7.16 8.47
N VAL A 123 2.71 6.72 7.21
CA VAL A 123 1.42 6.37 6.59
C VAL A 123 1.34 4.84 6.44
N LEU A 124 0.40 4.24 7.14
CA LEU A 124 0.22 2.79 7.17
C LEU A 124 -0.97 2.37 6.31
N LYS A 125 -0.74 1.44 5.37
CA LYS A 125 -1.79 0.95 4.48
C LYS A 125 -1.96 -0.54 4.65
N LEU A 126 -3.18 -1.03 4.84
CA LEU A 126 -3.47 -2.45 4.98
C LEU A 126 -3.91 -3.05 3.65
N ILE A 127 -3.11 -3.94 3.08
CA ILE A 127 -3.44 -4.72 1.89
C ILE A 127 -4.35 -5.88 2.30
N LEU A 128 -5.56 -5.92 1.76
CA LEU A 128 -6.53 -6.97 2.07
C LEU A 128 -6.39 -8.20 1.16
N GLU A 129 -5.90 -8.02 -0.08
CA GLU A 129 -5.94 -9.01 -1.16
C GLU A 129 -7.37 -9.46 -1.45
N CYS A 130 -8.18 -8.53 -1.92
CA CYS A 130 -9.63 -8.67 -2.07
C CYS A 130 -10.05 -9.91 -2.88
N CYS A 131 -9.28 -10.32 -3.89
CA CYS A 131 -9.61 -11.48 -4.72
C CYS A 131 -9.66 -12.81 -3.95
N ASN A 132 -9.05 -12.88 -2.77
CA ASN A 132 -9.04 -14.07 -1.91
C ASN A 132 -10.13 -14.02 -0.82
N LEU A 133 -10.92 -12.94 -0.75
CA LEU A 133 -11.85 -12.65 0.33
C LEU A 133 -13.28 -12.57 -0.17
N THR A 134 -14.22 -13.01 0.67
CA THR A 134 -15.64 -12.72 0.47
C THR A 134 -15.93 -11.23 0.75
N LYS A 135 -17.08 -10.75 0.24
CA LYS A 135 -17.54 -9.37 0.50
C LYS A 135 -17.59 -9.03 1.99
N ALA A 136 -18.01 -9.97 2.83
CA ALA A 136 -18.11 -9.80 4.28
C ALA A 136 -16.72 -9.71 4.93
N GLU A 137 -15.77 -10.52 4.48
CA GLU A 137 -14.39 -10.51 4.97
C GLU A 137 -13.66 -9.22 4.58
N ILE A 138 -13.87 -8.69 3.37
CA ILE A 138 -13.35 -7.38 2.95
C ILE A 138 -13.85 -6.29 3.90
N VAL A 139 -15.16 -6.23 4.16
CA VAL A 139 -15.75 -5.24 5.09
C VAL A 139 -15.19 -5.40 6.50
N ARG A 140 -15.00 -6.64 6.97
CA ARG A 140 -14.37 -6.94 8.26
C ARG A 140 -12.94 -6.39 8.31
N GLY A 141 -12.12 -6.69 7.29
CA GLY A 141 -10.74 -6.18 7.20
C GLY A 141 -10.67 -4.65 7.23
N CYS A 142 -11.57 -3.98 6.50
CA CYS A 142 -11.68 -2.52 6.53
C CYS A 142 -11.96 -1.98 7.94
N ARG A 143 -12.92 -2.59 8.64
CA ARG A 143 -13.29 -2.17 10.01
C ARG A 143 -12.15 -2.41 11.00
N LEU A 144 -11.45 -3.54 10.88
CA LEU A 144 -10.30 -3.85 11.73
C LEU A 144 -9.14 -2.88 11.46
N ALA A 145 -8.84 -2.57 10.19
CA ALA A 145 -7.83 -1.58 9.83
C ALA A 145 -8.13 -0.21 10.45
N LYS A 146 -9.39 0.27 10.29
CA LYS A 146 -9.83 1.54 10.87
C LYS A 146 -9.72 1.57 12.39
N LYS A 147 -10.17 0.51 13.06
CA LYS A 147 -10.11 0.37 14.52
C LYS A 147 -8.66 0.34 15.03
N ALA A 148 -7.77 -0.30 14.29
CA ALA A 148 -6.35 -0.42 14.64
C ALA A 148 -5.55 0.88 14.41
N GLY A 149 -6.08 1.87 13.67
CA GLY A 149 -5.42 3.13 13.40
C GLY A 149 -4.56 3.13 12.12
N PHE A 150 -4.86 2.26 11.15
CA PHE A 150 -4.28 2.37 9.80
C PHE A 150 -4.86 3.58 9.06
N ASP A 151 -4.04 4.22 8.23
CA ASP A 151 -4.41 5.41 7.47
C ASP A 151 -5.13 5.05 6.16
N PHE A 152 -4.82 3.88 5.59
CA PHE A 152 -5.39 3.38 4.35
C PHE A 152 -5.77 1.90 4.44
N VAL A 153 -6.75 1.53 3.60
CA VAL A 153 -6.93 0.16 3.13
C VAL A 153 -6.54 0.07 1.66
N LYS A 154 -5.93 -1.05 1.25
CA LYS A 154 -5.48 -1.30 -0.11
C LYS A 154 -6.08 -2.61 -0.64
N THR A 155 -6.49 -2.61 -1.91
CA THR A 155 -7.18 -3.75 -2.52
C THR A 155 -6.31 -4.99 -2.65
N SER A 156 -5.11 -4.84 -3.20
CA SER A 156 -4.36 -5.99 -3.74
C SER A 156 -2.84 -5.79 -3.66
N THR A 157 -2.11 -6.91 -3.62
CA THR A 157 -0.64 -6.93 -3.74
C THR A 157 -0.19 -6.72 -5.19
N GLY A 158 -0.98 -7.19 -6.16
CA GLY A 158 -0.60 -7.31 -7.57
C GLY A 158 0.14 -8.61 -7.91
N PHE A 159 0.28 -9.55 -6.95
CA PHE A 159 0.93 -10.85 -7.09
C PHE A 159 -0.06 -12.03 -7.03
N ALA A 160 -1.30 -11.79 -6.66
CA ALA A 160 -2.37 -12.78 -6.71
C ALA A 160 -3.06 -12.79 -8.09
N ALA A 161 -4.02 -13.72 -8.27
CA ALA A 161 -4.75 -13.89 -9.53
C ALA A 161 -5.63 -12.70 -9.91
N GLY A 162 -6.03 -11.84 -8.93
CA GLY A 162 -6.88 -10.67 -9.14
C GLY A 162 -6.21 -9.37 -8.73
N GLY A 163 -6.77 -8.26 -9.23
CA GLY A 163 -6.33 -6.89 -8.92
C GLY A 163 -7.47 -6.02 -8.39
N ALA A 164 -7.31 -4.71 -8.49
CA ALA A 164 -8.36 -3.76 -8.11
C ALA A 164 -9.57 -3.83 -9.03
N THR A 165 -10.77 -3.84 -8.45
CA THR A 165 -12.03 -3.67 -9.16
C THR A 165 -12.75 -2.43 -8.65
N VAL A 166 -13.59 -1.82 -9.51
CA VAL A 166 -14.44 -0.68 -9.14
C VAL A 166 -15.35 -1.04 -7.96
N GLU A 167 -15.88 -2.26 -7.98
CA GLU A 167 -16.77 -2.79 -6.94
C GLU A 167 -16.06 -2.91 -5.59
N ASP A 168 -14.81 -3.39 -5.59
CA ASP A 168 -14.04 -3.49 -4.35
C ASP A 168 -13.68 -2.11 -3.81
N VAL A 169 -13.22 -1.19 -4.67
CA VAL A 169 -12.94 0.19 -4.25
C VAL A 169 -14.18 0.85 -3.64
N LYS A 170 -15.36 0.74 -4.27
CA LYS A 170 -16.63 1.23 -3.70
C LYS A 170 -16.94 0.58 -2.36
N ARG A 171 -16.68 -0.73 -2.22
CA ARG A 171 -16.89 -1.49 -0.97
C ARG A 171 -15.94 -1.02 0.13
N LEU A 172 -14.66 -0.86 -0.18
CA LEU A 172 -13.67 -0.32 0.75
C LEU A 172 -14.09 1.07 1.22
N ARG A 173 -14.37 2.00 0.28
CA ARG A 173 -14.79 3.36 0.59
C ARG A 173 -16.03 3.41 1.49
N LYS A 174 -17.05 2.61 1.16
CA LYS A 174 -18.25 2.51 2.00
C LYS A 174 -17.95 2.00 3.41
N ALA A 175 -17.02 1.05 3.54
CA ALA A 175 -16.71 0.43 4.83
C ALA A 175 -15.86 1.34 5.74
N VAL A 176 -14.93 2.12 5.18
CA VAL A 176 -14.02 2.97 5.98
C VAL A 176 -14.53 4.40 6.17
N GLY A 177 -15.49 4.87 5.36
CA GLY A 177 -16.00 6.25 5.38
C GLY A 177 -15.09 7.22 4.62
N PRO A 178 -15.35 8.54 4.68
CA PRO A 178 -14.64 9.54 3.86
C PRO A 178 -13.20 9.82 4.32
N GLU A 179 -12.92 9.71 5.61
CA GLU A 179 -11.67 10.17 6.24
C GLU A 179 -10.47 9.24 5.95
N MET A 180 -10.68 7.94 5.97
CA MET A 180 -9.63 6.95 5.77
C MET A 180 -9.32 6.81 4.27
N GLY A 181 -8.03 6.71 3.91
CA GLY A 181 -7.61 6.52 2.54
C GLY A 181 -7.99 5.16 1.94
N VAL A 182 -8.19 5.11 0.63
CA VAL A 182 -8.39 3.87 -0.14
C VAL A 182 -7.37 3.84 -1.27
N LYS A 183 -6.54 2.78 -1.32
CA LYS A 183 -5.58 2.56 -2.40
C LYS A 183 -6.06 1.43 -3.31
N ALA A 184 -6.21 1.73 -4.59
CA ALA A 184 -6.46 0.74 -5.63
C ALA A 184 -5.13 0.31 -6.24
N ALA A 185 -4.83 -1.00 -6.28
CA ALA A 185 -3.61 -1.54 -6.84
C ALA A 185 -3.83 -2.90 -7.50
N GLY A 186 -2.98 -3.24 -8.48
CA GLY A 186 -3.09 -4.44 -9.28
C GLY A 186 -3.99 -4.22 -10.50
N GLY A 187 -3.40 -4.27 -11.69
CA GLY A 187 -4.13 -4.19 -12.96
C GLY A 187 -4.48 -2.78 -13.45
N VAL A 188 -4.13 -1.71 -12.74
CA VAL A 188 -4.33 -0.32 -13.19
C VAL A 188 -3.18 0.07 -14.12
N ARG A 189 -3.44 0.18 -15.42
CA ARG A 189 -2.41 0.34 -16.45
C ARG A 189 -2.60 1.55 -17.37
N ASP A 190 -3.76 2.18 -17.33
CA ASP A 190 -4.14 3.31 -18.18
C ASP A 190 -4.93 4.37 -17.41
N ARG A 191 -4.97 5.57 -17.95
CA ARG A 191 -5.63 6.73 -17.37
C ARG A 191 -7.12 6.51 -17.11
N GLU A 192 -7.82 5.89 -18.07
CA GLU A 192 -9.27 5.66 -17.94
C GLU A 192 -9.59 4.78 -16.74
N THR A 193 -8.85 3.67 -16.58
CA THR A 193 -8.96 2.78 -15.42
C THR A 193 -8.64 3.52 -14.12
N ALA A 194 -7.58 4.32 -14.08
CA ALA A 194 -7.23 5.11 -12.89
C ALA A 194 -8.35 6.08 -12.50
N LEU A 195 -8.93 6.81 -13.46
CA LEU A 195 -10.04 7.72 -13.21
C LEU A 195 -11.30 6.99 -12.71
N LYS A 196 -11.60 5.79 -13.24
CA LYS A 196 -12.70 4.95 -12.72
C LYS A 196 -12.48 4.55 -11.26
N MET A 197 -11.24 4.20 -10.86
CA MET A 197 -10.92 3.88 -9.48
C MET A 197 -11.05 5.10 -8.56
N ILE A 198 -10.60 6.28 -9.02
CA ILE A 198 -10.73 7.53 -8.26
C ILE A 198 -12.21 7.89 -8.10
N ALA A 199 -13.01 7.82 -9.18
CA ALA A 199 -14.46 8.06 -9.12
C ALA A 199 -15.19 7.08 -8.20
N ALA A 200 -14.67 5.86 -8.05
CA ALA A 200 -15.20 4.85 -7.12
C ALA A 200 -14.83 5.14 -5.66
N GLY A 201 -13.92 6.09 -5.40
CA GLY A 201 -13.52 6.50 -4.06
C GLY A 201 -12.07 6.17 -3.70
N ALA A 202 -11.22 5.74 -4.64
CA ALA A 202 -9.79 5.62 -4.38
C ALA A 202 -9.16 7.00 -4.24
N THR A 203 -8.29 7.15 -3.24
CA THR A 203 -7.48 8.36 -3.02
C THR A 203 -6.01 8.12 -3.34
N ARG A 204 -5.64 6.87 -3.68
CA ARG A 204 -4.31 6.47 -4.10
C ARG A 204 -4.38 5.34 -5.12
N ILE A 205 -3.47 5.32 -6.07
CA ILE A 205 -3.36 4.30 -7.13
C ILE A 205 -1.96 3.71 -7.11
N GLY A 206 -1.84 2.41 -6.93
CA GLY A 206 -0.57 1.69 -7.08
C GLY A 206 -0.42 1.18 -8.51
N ALA A 207 0.57 1.68 -9.25
CA ALA A 207 0.80 1.28 -10.64
C ALA A 207 2.29 1.21 -10.99
N SER A 208 2.67 0.20 -11.78
CA SER A 208 4.03 0.10 -12.35
C SER A 208 4.20 0.97 -13.61
N ALA A 209 3.10 1.34 -14.25
CA ALA A 209 3.05 2.18 -15.45
C ALA A 209 2.54 3.60 -15.10
N GLY A 210 3.10 4.21 -14.04
CA GLY A 210 2.60 5.49 -13.51
C GLY A 210 2.53 6.61 -14.53
N LEU A 211 3.48 6.71 -15.46
CA LEU A 211 3.48 7.74 -16.51
C LEU A 211 2.34 7.58 -17.51
N GLU A 212 1.89 6.36 -17.76
CA GLU A 212 0.78 6.08 -18.68
C GLU A 212 -0.60 6.44 -18.09
N LEU A 213 -0.64 6.80 -16.80
CA LEU A 213 -1.84 7.25 -16.12
C LEU A 213 -2.04 8.78 -16.20
N LEU A 214 -1.03 9.51 -16.66
CA LEU A 214 -1.06 10.95 -16.83
C LEU A 214 -1.69 11.33 -18.19
#